data_4e994869b1208a3ab55577825421052c
#
_entry.id   4e994869b1208a3ab55577825421052c
#
_cell.length_a   1.000
_cell.length_b   1.000
_cell.length_c   1.000
_cell.angle_alpha   90.00
_cell.angle_beta   90.00
_cell.angle_gamma   90.00
#
_symmetry.space_group_name_H-M   'P 1'
#
loop_
_entity.id
_entity.type
_entity.pdbx_description
1 polymer ?
#
loop_
_entity_poly.entity_id
_entity_poly.type
_entity_poly.pdbx_seq_one_letter_code
_entity_poly.pdbx_strand_id
1 'polypeptide(L)'
;MRSVRVWLFLLAALCLLYPATGWINPVTAAEKEEKVISTTTTTEEGKTPAREEAKEEGKKEGKEEAKEDECPATFGPIITDTAIPIEKGKFALQPTWGLSFVTNTFSPSWRRIPAGGDFKSFNMSVKLTYGLLNNLEVYTVIPYIHNWADRVEARGPNGERYADFGGIGDVNLTFKYRLVPEGPVAPTTSAIFAVGFPSGHSRHLNPGRLGADAIGGGAYVFTTGLNLSKYLKPFIFYGNFYYSFQTDCTTDEVDENGNPFQRVNHPRDFVTVNLAAEYPITKKWVALVELTSIWDGGRLFGAKGNVPPGALLSLLPGIEYMATEKFSLALGVNIGLYGKNNNANITPILSMVYAF
;
A
#
# COMPACT_ATOMS: atom_id res chain seq x y z
N MET A 1 20.50 23.76 -2.92
CA MET A 1 20.03 24.08 -1.56
C MET A 1 18.68 24.82 -1.48
N ARG A 2 18.07 25.28 -2.57
CA ARG A 2 16.76 25.96 -2.56
C ARG A 2 15.53 25.04 -2.71
N SER A 3 15.68 23.82 -3.24
CA SER A 3 14.55 22.90 -3.49
C SER A 3 14.07 22.12 -2.25
N VAL A 4 14.91 21.90 -1.26
CA VAL A 4 14.54 21.17 -0.03
C VAL A 4 13.58 21.99 0.86
N ARG A 5 13.64 23.33 0.78
CA ARG A 5 12.79 24.20 1.59
C ARG A 5 11.32 24.22 1.17
N VAL A 6 11.01 23.96 -0.10
CA VAL A 6 9.63 23.94 -0.61
C VAL A 6 8.88 22.71 -0.12
N TRP A 7 9.54 21.57 0.00
CA TRP A 7 8.94 20.32 0.46
C TRP A 7 8.76 20.24 1.98
N LEU A 8 9.67 20.87 2.73
CA LEU A 8 9.48 21.06 4.18
C LEU A 8 8.29 21.98 4.48
N PHE A 9 7.99 22.96 3.61
CA PHE A 9 6.81 23.81 3.76
C PHE A 9 5.50 23.06 3.46
N LEU A 10 5.47 22.12 2.54
CA LEU A 10 4.27 21.28 2.29
C LEU A 10 4.00 20.28 3.42
N LEU A 11 5.03 19.67 4.00
CA LEU A 11 4.90 18.84 5.21
C LEU A 11 4.51 19.69 6.44
N ALA A 12 5.07 20.87 6.60
CA ALA A 12 4.72 21.81 7.67
C ALA A 12 3.30 22.37 7.50
N ALA A 13 2.82 22.59 6.27
CA ALA A 13 1.45 23.03 6.00
C ALA A 13 0.40 21.96 6.34
N LEU A 14 0.72 20.67 6.20
CA LEU A 14 -0.15 19.58 6.67
C LEU A 14 -0.17 19.49 8.22
N CYS A 15 0.91 19.85 8.89
CA CYS A 15 0.96 19.92 10.36
C CYS A 15 0.30 21.18 10.94
N LEU A 16 0.18 22.27 10.16
CA LEU A 16 -0.40 23.54 10.62
C LEU A 16 -1.92 23.63 10.49
N LEU A 17 -2.59 22.62 9.95
CA LEU A 17 -4.06 22.52 9.95
C LEU A 17 -4.65 21.91 11.23
N TYR A 18 -3.82 21.64 12.24
CA TYR A 18 -4.30 21.29 13.58
C TYR A 18 -4.26 22.53 14.47
N PRO A 19 -5.42 23.05 14.91
CA PRO A 19 -5.43 24.08 15.93
C PRO A 19 -4.96 23.46 17.25
N ALA A 20 -3.83 23.94 17.75
CA ALA A 20 -3.33 23.64 19.09
C ALA A 20 -4.33 24.22 20.11
N THR A 21 -5.28 23.42 20.57
CA THR A 21 -6.10 23.77 21.73
C THR A 21 -6.06 22.64 22.74
N GLY A 22 -5.45 22.93 23.86
CA GLY A 22 -5.79 22.35 25.15
C GLY A 22 -5.02 21.13 25.58
N TRP A 23 -4.01 21.34 26.36
CA TRP A 23 -3.54 20.39 27.36
C TRP A 23 -4.68 20.04 28.31
N ILE A 24 -5.16 18.82 28.31
CA ILE A 24 -6.05 18.29 29.34
C ILE A 24 -5.24 17.26 30.14
N ASN A 25 -5.11 17.55 31.43
CA ASN A 25 -4.50 16.66 32.43
C ASN A 25 -5.26 15.31 32.50
N PRO A 26 -4.58 14.21 32.81
CA PRO A 26 -5.24 12.93 33.00
C PRO A 26 -6.01 12.94 34.33
N VAL A 27 -7.32 12.98 34.26
CA VAL A 27 -8.20 12.67 35.39
C VAL A 27 -8.39 11.15 35.43
N THR A 28 -7.96 10.58 36.54
CA THR A 28 -8.18 9.21 36.97
C THR A 28 -9.64 8.80 36.82
N ALA A 29 -9.91 7.78 35.99
CA ALA A 29 -11.21 7.11 35.96
C ALA A 29 -11.26 6.14 37.14
N ALA A 30 -12.09 6.46 38.12
CA ALA A 30 -12.49 5.54 39.19
C ALA A 30 -13.57 4.60 38.66
N GLU A 31 -13.40 3.35 39.08
CA GLU A 31 -14.36 2.24 38.93
C GLU A 31 -15.77 2.65 39.31
N LYS A 32 -16.74 2.23 38.50
CA LYS A 32 -18.12 2.03 38.96
C LYS A 32 -18.58 0.62 38.62
N GLU A 33 -18.70 -0.12 39.70
CA GLU A 33 -19.27 -1.45 39.75
C GLU A 33 -20.72 -1.48 39.25
N GLU A 34 -20.99 -2.49 38.50
CA GLU A 34 -22.29 -3.01 38.10
C GLU A 34 -23.09 -3.49 39.32
N LYS A 35 -24.26 -2.94 39.52
CA LYS A 35 -25.20 -3.44 40.50
C LYS A 35 -26.40 -4.09 39.81
N VAL A 36 -26.33 -5.39 39.70
CA VAL A 36 -27.43 -6.27 39.35
C VAL A 36 -28.50 -6.19 40.46
N ILE A 37 -29.71 -5.81 40.13
CA ILE A 37 -30.90 -6.05 40.98
C ILE A 37 -31.88 -6.89 40.19
N SER A 38 -31.94 -8.14 40.58
CA SER A 38 -33.05 -9.06 40.31
C SER A 38 -34.25 -8.69 41.18
N THR A 39 -35.44 -8.59 40.63
CA THR A 39 -36.67 -8.79 41.42
C THR A 39 -37.66 -9.59 40.61
N THR A 40 -38.05 -10.64 41.24
CA THR A 40 -38.90 -11.73 40.83
C THR A 40 -40.39 -11.39 41.09
N THR A 41 -41.26 -11.82 40.17
CA THR A 41 -42.60 -12.39 40.31
C THR A 41 -43.71 -11.60 41.05
N THR A 42 -44.85 -11.44 40.43
CA THR A 42 -46.07 -12.19 40.82
C THR A 42 -47.18 -12.04 39.78
N THR A 43 -47.81 -13.14 39.53
CA THR A 43 -48.98 -13.45 38.75
C THR A 43 -50.24 -12.82 39.32
N GLU A 44 -51.21 -12.38 38.48
CA GLU A 44 -52.63 -12.73 38.67
C GLU A 44 -53.48 -12.47 37.42
N GLU A 45 -54.42 -13.38 37.29
CA GLU A 45 -55.37 -13.61 36.21
C GLU A 45 -56.49 -12.57 36.10
N GLY A 46 -57.09 -12.46 34.91
CA GLY A 46 -58.50 -12.18 34.92
C GLY A 46 -59.13 -11.44 33.76
N LYS A 47 -59.71 -12.18 32.80
CA LYS A 47 -60.95 -11.84 32.04
C LYS A 47 -60.94 -10.88 30.87
N THR A 48 -61.11 -11.48 29.67
CA THR A 48 -61.82 -10.93 28.51
C THR A 48 -63.32 -10.66 28.85
N PRO A 49 -64.06 -9.77 28.17
CA PRO A 49 -64.43 -9.97 26.76
C PRO A 49 -64.67 -8.69 25.88
N ALA A 50 -64.63 -8.96 24.59
CA ALA A 50 -65.51 -8.50 23.49
C ALA A 50 -65.48 -7.08 22.95
N ARG A 51 -65.07 -7.01 21.69
CA ARG A 51 -65.75 -6.40 20.52
C ARG A 51 -66.06 -4.92 20.50
N GLU A 52 -65.33 -4.23 19.60
CA GLU A 52 -65.98 -3.39 18.57
C GLU A 52 -65.00 -2.97 17.47
N GLU A 53 -65.43 -3.21 16.23
CA GLU A 53 -64.77 -2.75 14.99
C GLU A 53 -64.93 -1.24 14.87
N ALA A 54 -63.82 -0.50 14.68
CA ALA A 54 -63.89 0.81 14.07
C ALA A 54 -62.74 0.95 13.05
N LYS A 55 -63.14 1.05 11.80
CA LYS A 55 -62.30 1.47 10.70
C LYS A 55 -61.75 2.88 10.97
N GLU A 56 -60.47 3.05 10.96
CA GLU A 56 -59.87 4.33 10.72
C GLU A 56 -58.73 4.13 9.68
N GLU A 57 -58.98 4.70 8.51
CA GLU A 57 -57.96 5.00 7.52
C GLU A 57 -57.02 6.06 8.09
N GLY A 58 -55.86 5.63 8.58
CA GLY A 58 -54.78 6.48 9.10
C GLY A 58 -53.59 6.43 8.17
N LYS A 59 -53.48 7.44 7.33
CA LYS A 59 -52.30 8.03 6.69
C LYS A 59 -50.97 7.37 7.05
N LYS A 60 -50.42 6.57 6.15
CA LYS A 60 -49.01 6.22 6.13
C LYS A 60 -48.21 7.49 5.81
N GLU A 61 -47.86 8.26 6.81
CA GLU A 61 -46.69 9.14 6.72
C GLU A 61 -45.44 8.25 6.71
N GLY A 62 -44.81 8.19 5.55
CA GLY A 62 -43.52 7.56 5.39
C GLY A 62 -42.51 8.27 6.30
N LYS A 63 -42.12 7.63 7.38
CA LYS A 63 -40.81 7.89 7.97
C LYS A 63 -39.77 7.46 6.93
N GLU A 64 -39.25 8.40 6.15
CA GLU A 64 -37.91 8.26 5.60
C GLU A 64 -36.97 8.16 6.79
N GLU A 65 -36.63 6.94 7.17
CA GLU A 65 -35.49 6.71 8.03
C GLU A 65 -34.30 7.32 7.29
N ALA A 66 -33.71 8.36 7.88
CA ALA A 66 -32.44 8.90 7.42
C ALA A 66 -31.47 7.73 7.40
N LYS A 67 -31.17 7.22 6.21
CA LYS A 67 -30.10 6.25 5.99
C LYS A 67 -28.84 6.92 6.53
N GLU A 68 -28.30 6.39 7.62
CA GLU A 68 -26.97 6.74 8.08
C GLU A 68 -26.04 6.72 6.88
N ASP A 69 -25.19 7.74 6.79
CA ASP A 69 -24.23 7.92 5.69
C ASP A 69 -23.17 6.81 5.77
N GLU A 70 -23.50 5.60 5.34
CA GLU A 70 -22.57 4.50 5.25
C GLU A 70 -21.45 4.84 4.27
N CYS A 71 -20.21 4.56 4.67
CA CYS A 71 -19.05 4.66 3.78
C CYS A 71 -19.28 3.76 2.56
N PRO A 72 -19.07 4.25 1.33
CA PRO A 72 -19.23 3.43 0.14
C PRO A 72 -18.36 2.17 0.20
N ALA A 73 -18.88 1.05 -0.32
CA ALA A 73 -18.11 -0.18 -0.42
C ALA A 73 -16.95 0.01 -1.42
N THR A 74 -15.74 -0.26 -0.98
CA THR A 74 -14.51 -0.32 -1.78
C THR A 74 -13.53 -1.25 -1.10
N PHE A 75 -12.63 -1.89 -1.86
CA PHE A 75 -11.50 -2.64 -1.29
C PHE A 75 -10.25 -1.77 -1.15
N GLY A 76 -10.32 -0.50 -1.54
CA GLY A 76 -9.25 0.46 -1.44
C GLY A 76 -8.37 0.57 -2.69
N PRO A 77 -7.39 1.46 -2.66
CA PRO A 77 -6.49 1.74 -3.78
C PRO A 77 -5.68 0.51 -4.23
N ILE A 78 -5.06 0.60 -5.41
CA ILE A 78 -4.28 -0.50 -6.01
C ILE A 78 -2.92 -0.66 -5.34
N ILE A 79 -2.22 0.45 -5.03
CA ILE A 79 -0.86 0.48 -4.45
C ILE A 79 -0.89 0.96 -3.00
N THR A 80 -1.62 2.03 -2.74
CA THR A 80 -1.74 2.60 -1.38
C THR A 80 -2.53 1.65 -0.49
N ASP A 81 -1.99 1.29 0.68
CA ASP A 81 -2.67 0.36 1.59
C ASP A 81 -3.66 1.09 2.49
N THR A 82 -4.79 0.45 2.77
CA THR A 82 -5.81 0.97 3.70
C THR A 82 -5.35 0.84 5.16
N ALA A 83 -5.81 1.74 6.02
CA ALA A 83 -5.59 1.63 7.47
C ALA A 83 -6.55 0.67 8.17
N ILE A 84 -7.59 0.19 7.48
CA ILE A 84 -8.61 -0.66 8.06
C ILE A 84 -8.18 -2.13 7.92
N PRO A 85 -7.89 -2.86 9.04
CA PRO A 85 -7.61 -4.28 8.97
C PRO A 85 -8.87 -5.07 8.60
N ILE A 86 -8.67 -6.21 7.93
CA ILE A 86 -9.76 -7.17 7.71
C ILE A 86 -10.24 -7.75 9.05
N GLU A 87 -11.52 -8.08 9.16
CA GLU A 87 -12.13 -8.62 10.37
C GLU A 87 -11.50 -9.95 10.77
N LYS A 88 -11.52 -10.24 12.09
CA LYS A 88 -11.01 -11.49 12.65
C LYS A 88 -11.61 -12.72 11.96
N GLY A 89 -10.74 -13.63 11.55
CA GLY A 89 -11.12 -14.91 10.91
C GLY A 89 -11.47 -14.78 9.44
N LYS A 90 -11.50 -13.58 8.86
CA LYS A 90 -11.69 -13.36 7.44
C LYS A 90 -10.40 -13.50 6.67
N PHE A 91 -10.52 -13.87 5.40
CA PHE A 91 -9.43 -13.94 4.44
C PHE A 91 -9.69 -13.02 3.26
N ALA A 92 -8.63 -12.50 2.67
CA ALA A 92 -8.69 -11.87 1.36
C ALA A 92 -7.53 -12.36 0.48
N LEU A 93 -7.83 -12.55 -0.79
CA LEU A 93 -6.90 -12.88 -1.85
C LEU A 93 -6.88 -11.72 -2.85
N GLN A 94 -5.70 -11.18 -3.10
CA GLN A 94 -5.52 -10.07 -4.04
C GLN A 94 -4.38 -10.39 -5.03
N PRO A 95 -4.67 -11.04 -6.16
CA PRO A 95 -3.75 -11.09 -7.29
C PRO A 95 -3.72 -9.74 -8.00
N THR A 96 -2.50 -9.31 -8.35
CA THR A 96 -2.25 -8.08 -9.09
C THR A 96 -1.27 -8.36 -10.22
N TRP A 97 -1.55 -7.84 -11.40
CA TRP A 97 -0.70 -7.97 -12.59
C TRP A 97 -0.33 -6.59 -13.10
N GLY A 98 0.94 -6.40 -13.41
CA GLY A 98 1.45 -5.19 -14.03
C GLY A 98 2.41 -5.51 -15.16
N LEU A 99 2.34 -4.76 -16.25
CA LEU A 99 3.28 -4.84 -17.35
C LEU A 99 3.98 -3.48 -17.47
N SER A 100 5.22 -3.40 -17.00
CA SER A 100 6.01 -2.18 -16.96
C SER A 100 6.81 -2.00 -18.23
N PHE A 101 6.75 -0.82 -18.82
CA PHE A 101 7.56 -0.40 -19.95
C PHE A 101 8.44 0.77 -19.51
N VAL A 102 9.75 0.59 -19.58
CA VAL A 102 10.70 1.68 -19.35
C VAL A 102 10.70 2.60 -20.56
N THR A 103 10.20 3.80 -20.40
CA THR A 103 10.18 4.81 -21.48
C THR A 103 11.44 5.65 -21.52
N ASN A 104 12.00 5.94 -20.35
CA ASN A 104 13.19 6.73 -20.14
C ASN A 104 13.86 6.34 -18.82
N THR A 105 15.01 6.93 -18.53
CA THR A 105 15.65 6.87 -17.21
C THR A 105 15.81 8.28 -16.65
N PHE A 106 15.68 8.43 -15.35
CA PHE A 106 16.00 9.67 -14.67
C PHE A 106 17.47 9.68 -14.24
N SER A 107 18.23 10.66 -14.74
CA SER A 107 19.64 10.84 -14.42
C SER A 107 19.87 11.26 -12.96
N PRO A 108 21.12 11.22 -12.45
CA PRO A 108 21.47 11.78 -11.14
C PRO A 108 21.08 13.25 -10.95
N SER A 109 20.97 14.00 -12.05
CA SER A 109 20.59 15.43 -12.08
C SER A 109 19.10 15.67 -12.31
N TRP A 110 18.24 14.65 -12.10
CA TRP A 110 16.79 14.72 -12.25
C TRP A 110 16.29 14.96 -13.70
N ARG A 111 17.12 14.69 -14.69
CA ARG A 111 16.77 14.87 -16.11
C ARG A 111 16.33 13.55 -16.71
N ARG A 112 15.31 13.57 -17.56
CA ARG A 112 14.95 12.44 -18.40
C ARG A 112 15.99 12.24 -19.50
N ILE A 113 16.50 11.01 -19.62
CA ILE A 113 17.45 10.59 -20.63
C ILE A 113 16.98 9.27 -21.26
N PRO A 114 17.40 8.93 -22.47
CA PRO A 114 17.11 7.62 -23.06
C PRO A 114 17.52 6.47 -22.16
N ALA A 115 16.77 5.37 -22.21
CA ALA A 115 17.03 4.20 -21.37
C ALA A 115 18.19 3.33 -21.85
N GLY A 116 18.70 3.54 -23.09
CA GLY A 116 19.78 2.73 -23.66
C GLY A 116 19.38 1.32 -24.07
N GLY A 117 18.09 1.10 -24.25
CA GLY A 117 17.48 -0.18 -24.66
C GLY A 117 15.99 -0.20 -24.37
N ASP A 118 15.32 -1.27 -24.79
CA ASP A 118 13.91 -1.52 -24.51
C ASP A 118 13.81 -2.46 -23.32
N PHE A 119 13.45 -1.95 -22.17
CA PHE A 119 13.29 -2.75 -20.95
C PHE A 119 11.81 -2.90 -20.61
N LYS A 120 11.39 -4.12 -20.35
CA LYS A 120 10.02 -4.47 -19.94
C LYS A 120 10.07 -5.38 -18.72
N SER A 121 9.04 -5.31 -17.90
CA SER A 121 8.90 -6.20 -16.74
C SER A 121 7.44 -6.57 -16.55
N PHE A 122 7.13 -7.85 -16.59
CA PHE A 122 5.87 -8.38 -16.13
C PHE A 122 6.00 -8.68 -14.64
N ASN A 123 5.13 -8.09 -13.84
CA ASN A 123 5.05 -8.30 -12.41
C ASN A 123 3.67 -8.85 -12.07
N MET A 124 3.64 -10.04 -11.51
CA MET A 124 2.45 -10.63 -10.90
C MET A 124 2.71 -10.77 -9.42
N SER A 125 1.81 -10.33 -8.57
CA SER A 125 1.89 -10.56 -7.14
C SER A 125 0.59 -11.14 -6.60
N VAL A 126 0.70 -11.97 -5.57
CA VAL A 126 -0.45 -12.49 -4.84
C VAL A 126 -0.31 -12.03 -3.40
N LYS A 127 -1.23 -11.16 -2.95
CA LYS A 127 -1.36 -10.77 -1.54
C LYS A 127 -2.40 -11.67 -0.89
N LEU A 128 -1.99 -12.35 0.18
CA LEU A 128 -2.84 -13.19 1.04
C LEU A 128 -2.98 -12.49 2.38
N THR A 129 -4.18 -12.11 2.75
CA THR A 129 -4.48 -11.38 3.99
C THR A 129 -5.33 -12.23 4.91
N TYR A 130 -5.02 -12.22 6.20
CA TYR A 130 -5.78 -12.88 7.25
C TYR A 130 -5.99 -11.98 8.46
N GLY A 131 -7.22 -11.86 8.93
CA GLY A 131 -7.58 -11.15 10.15
C GLY A 131 -7.29 -11.99 11.38
N LEU A 132 -6.21 -11.69 12.10
CA LEU A 132 -5.85 -12.34 13.35
C LEU A 132 -6.77 -11.91 14.50
N LEU A 133 -7.01 -10.60 14.60
CA LEU A 133 -7.89 -9.94 15.54
C LEU A 133 -8.69 -8.86 14.81
N ASN A 134 -9.73 -8.29 15.42
CA ASN A 134 -10.51 -7.20 14.81
C ASN A 134 -9.69 -5.92 14.55
N ASN A 135 -8.51 -5.82 15.13
CA ASN A 135 -7.59 -4.70 14.99
C ASN A 135 -6.20 -5.10 14.49
N LEU A 136 -5.99 -6.39 14.18
CA LEU A 136 -4.71 -6.91 13.71
C LEU A 136 -4.91 -7.84 12.53
N GLU A 137 -4.31 -7.52 11.40
CA GLU A 137 -4.17 -8.41 10.26
C GLU A 137 -2.71 -8.74 9.98
N VAL A 138 -2.52 -9.87 9.36
CA VAL A 138 -1.26 -10.28 8.77
C VAL A 138 -1.48 -10.54 7.28
N TYR A 139 -0.54 -10.12 6.45
CA TYR A 139 -0.56 -10.48 5.05
C TYR A 139 0.83 -10.78 4.51
N THR A 140 0.87 -11.63 3.49
CA THR A 140 2.07 -11.90 2.72
C THR A 140 1.86 -11.51 1.27
N VAL A 141 2.94 -11.01 0.64
CA VAL A 141 2.97 -10.72 -0.80
C VAL A 141 4.04 -11.61 -1.44
N ILE A 142 3.62 -12.41 -2.40
CA ILE A 142 4.49 -13.31 -3.15
C ILE A 142 4.54 -12.80 -4.59
N PRO A 143 5.65 -12.18 -5.04
CA PRO A 143 5.79 -11.67 -6.39
C PRO A 143 6.39 -12.73 -7.33
N TYR A 144 5.92 -12.74 -8.57
CA TYR A 144 6.59 -13.33 -9.72
C TYR A 144 6.97 -12.20 -10.67
N ILE A 145 8.23 -12.19 -11.11
CA ILE A 145 8.78 -11.14 -11.96
C ILE A 145 9.37 -11.81 -13.21
N HIS A 146 9.06 -11.26 -14.38
CA HIS A 146 9.71 -11.63 -15.63
C HIS A 146 10.19 -10.38 -16.36
N ASN A 147 11.49 -10.25 -16.52
CA ASN A 147 12.14 -9.11 -17.15
C ASN A 147 12.60 -9.45 -18.58
N TRP A 148 12.49 -8.46 -19.46
CA TRP A 148 13.05 -8.50 -20.80
C TRP A 148 13.96 -7.28 -21.00
N ALA A 149 15.12 -7.51 -21.57
CA ALA A 149 16.06 -6.50 -22.02
C ALA A 149 16.27 -6.69 -23.52
N ASP A 150 15.75 -5.78 -24.32
CA ASP A 150 15.78 -5.87 -25.78
C ASP A 150 16.60 -4.71 -26.36
N ARG A 151 17.37 -4.99 -27.43
CA ARG A 151 18.13 -3.97 -28.16
C ARG A 151 19.03 -3.10 -27.29
N VAL A 152 19.59 -3.70 -26.23
CA VAL A 152 20.44 -2.97 -25.27
C VAL A 152 21.70 -2.43 -25.96
N GLU A 153 22.01 -1.15 -25.73
CA GLU A 153 23.18 -0.48 -26.31
C GLU A 153 24.48 -0.99 -25.68
N ALA A 154 24.50 -1.12 -24.34
CA ALA A 154 25.59 -1.75 -23.61
C ALA A 154 25.49 -3.26 -23.76
N ARG A 155 26.36 -3.84 -24.62
CA ARG A 155 26.36 -5.26 -24.93
C ARG A 155 26.88 -6.10 -23.76
N GLY A 156 26.36 -7.31 -23.63
CA GLY A 156 26.93 -8.31 -22.75
C GLY A 156 28.32 -8.81 -23.22
N PRO A 157 28.98 -9.63 -22.41
CA PRO A 157 30.36 -10.08 -22.67
C PRO A 157 30.58 -10.74 -24.02
N ASN A 158 29.58 -11.44 -24.56
CA ASN A 158 29.67 -12.09 -25.88
C ASN A 158 28.89 -11.31 -26.95
N GLY A 159 28.59 -10.03 -26.71
CA GLY A 159 27.87 -9.19 -27.65
C GLY A 159 26.34 -9.28 -27.53
N GLU A 160 25.81 -9.86 -26.45
CA GLU A 160 24.38 -10.00 -26.21
C GLU A 160 23.70 -8.62 -26.19
N ARG A 161 22.54 -8.55 -26.83
CA ARG A 161 21.67 -7.37 -26.86
C ARG A 161 20.24 -7.70 -26.43
N TYR A 162 19.97 -8.96 -26.20
CA TYR A 162 18.67 -9.51 -25.87
C TYR A 162 18.83 -10.49 -24.72
N ALA A 163 18.03 -10.34 -23.71
CA ALA A 163 17.99 -11.26 -22.59
C ALA A 163 16.62 -11.24 -21.94
N ASP A 164 16.26 -12.33 -21.31
CA ASP A 164 15.09 -12.41 -20.46
C ASP A 164 15.35 -13.35 -19.26
N PHE A 165 14.59 -13.15 -18.23
CA PHE A 165 14.60 -14.03 -17.06
C PHE A 165 13.32 -13.85 -16.25
N GLY A 166 12.80 -14.96 -15.71
CA GLY A 166 11.63 -14.95 -14.84
C GLY A 166 11.77 -15.84 -13.63
N GLY A 167 11.15 -15.46 -12.54
CA GLY A 167 11.14 -16.20 -11.29
C GLY A 167 10.38 -15.51 -10.18
N ILE A 168 10.39 -16.16 -9.01
CA ILE A 168 9.82 -15.55 -7.79
C ILE A 168 10.78 -14.47 -7.30
N GLY A 169 10.23 -13.29 -6.97
CA GLY A 169 10.97 -12.19 -6.36
C GLY A 169 11.03 -12.28 -4.83
N ASP A 170 11.29 -11.17 -4.17
CA ASP A 170 11.39 -11.12 -2.71
C ASP A 170 9.99 -11.18 -2.06
N VAL A 171 9.78 -12.19 -1.22
CA VAL A 171 8.53 -12.38 -0.47
C VAL A 171 8.49 -11.39 0.70
N ASN A 172 7.33 -10.80 0.93
CA ASN A 172 7.10 -9.86 2.03
C ASN A 172 6.05 -10.42 3.00
N LEU A 173 6.28 -10.24 4.31
CA LEU A 173 5.32 -10.52 5.39
C LEU A 173 5.08 -9.24 6.17
N THR A 174 3.81 -8.85 6.32
CA THR A 174 3.42 -7.60 6.98
C THR A 174 2.38 -7.86 8.07
N PHE A 175 2.56 -7.19 9.19
CA PHE A 175 1.59 -7.05 10.27
C PHE A 175 1.06 -5.63 10.28
N LYS A 176 -0.28 -5.48 10.29
CA LYS A 176 -0.96 -4.19 10.38
C LYS A 176 -1.85 -4.18 11.64
N TYR A 177 -1.56 -3.24 12.53
CA TYR A 177 -2.30 -3.09 13.78
C TYR A 177 -3.00 -1.74 13.83
N ARG A 178 -4.33 -1.73 13.92
CA ARG A 178 -5.13 -0.52 14.05
C ARG A 178 -4.96 0.10 15.43
N LEU A 179 -4.35 1.29 15.47
CA LEU A 179 -4.12 2.08 16.67
C LEU A 179 -5.35 2.92 17.05
N VAL A 180 -5.96 3.56 16.04
CA VAL A 180 -7.07 4.49 16.22
C VAL A 180 -8.16 4.15 15.20
N PRO A 181 -9.41 3.88 15.62
CA PRO A 181 -10.54 3.77 14.70
C PRO A 181 -10.92 5.14 14.14
N GLU A 182 -11.69 5.15 13.06
CA GLU A 182 -12.21 6.39 12.50
C GLU A 182 -13.14 7.09 13.49
N GLY A 183 -12.93 8.39 13.67
CA GLY A 183 -13.78 9.29 14.45
C GLY A 183 -14.24 10.46 13.60
N PRO A 184 -15.03 11.39 14.15
CA PRO A 184 -15.51 12.56 13.41
C PRO A 184 -14.37 13.37 12.77
N VAL A 185 -13.28 13.55 13.48
CA VAL A 185 -12.09 14.28 13.02
C VAL A 185 -10.91 13.34 12.74
N ALA A 186 -10.67 12.37 13.63
CA ALA A 186 -9.51 11.47 13.53
C ALA A 186 -9.68 10.48 12.38
N PRO A 187 -8.64 10.27 11.53
CA PRO A 187 -8.63 9.17 10.56
C PRO A 187 -8.43 7.83 11.28
N THR A 188 -8.90 6.75 10.65
CA THR A 188 -8.38 5.43 11.02
C THR A 188 -6.87 5.46 10.86
N THR A 189 -6.15 5.04 11.90
CA THR A 189 -4.68 5.01 11.90
C THR A 189 -4.20 3.62 12.28
N SER A 190 -3.35 3.02 11.45
CA SER A 190 -2.73 1.73 11.73
C SER A 190 -1.22 1.82 11.64
N ALA A 191 -0.52 1.15 12.56
CA ALA A 191 0.90 0.89 12.45
C ALA A 191 1.13 -0.37 11.61
N ILE A 192 2.20 -0.36 10.83
CA ILE A 192 2.67 -1.54 10.11
C ILE A 192 4.08 -1.91 10.53
N PHE A 193 4.35 -3.21 10.52
CA PHE A 193 5.69 -3.78 10.56
C PHE A 193 5.78 -4.87 9.48
N ALA A 194 6.79 -4.77 8.62
CA ALA A 194 6.98 -5.72 7.54
C ALA A 194 8.41 -6.23 7.46
N VAL A 195 8.55 -7.47 6.98
CA VAL A 195 9.83 -8.10 6.68
C VAL A 195 9.81 -8.60 5.24
N GLY A 196 10.70 -8.06 4.43
CA GLY A 196 11.01 -8.57 3.09
C GLY A 196 12.13 -9.59 3.18
N PHE A 197 11.91 -10.77 2.62
CA PHE A 197 12.87 -11.87 2.58
C PHE A 197 13.59 -11.87 1.24
N PRO A 198 14.94 -12.00 1.18
CA PRO A 198 15.70 -12.04 -0.06
C PRO A 198 15.56 -13.42 -0.75
N SER A 199 14.32 -13.74 -1.14
CA SER A 199 13.97 -15.01 -1.80
C SER A 199 14.13 -14.96 -3.32
N GLY A 200 14.23 -13.76 -3.90
CA GLY A 200 14.44 -13.56 -5.32
C GLY A 200 15.89 -13.78 -5.74
N HIS A 201 16.09 -14.00 -7.05
CA HIS A 201 17.42 -14.20 -7.61
C HIS A 201 18.21 -12.87 -7.61
N SER A 202 19.28 -12.80 -6.81
CA SER A 202 20.11 -11.61 -6.61
C SER A 202 21.61 -11.90 -6.58
N ARG A 203 21.99 -13.19 -6.61
CA ARG A 203 23.38 -13.67 -6.58
C ARG A 203 23.68 -14.51 -7.81
N HIS A 204 24.95 -14.65 -8.15
CA HIS A 204 25.40 -15.40 -9.35
C HIS A 204 24.72 -14.88 -10.62
N LEU A 205 24.55 -13.54 -10.70
CA LEU A 205 23.97 -12.93 -11.89
C LEU A 205 24.83 -13.19 -13.11
N ASN A 206 24.18 -13.50 -14.24
CA ASN A 206 24.87 -13.74 -15.50
C ASN A 206 24.99 -12.43 -16.29
N PRO A 207 26.20 -11.90 -16.53
CA PRO A 207 26.39 -10.66 -17.28
C PRO A 207 25.77 -10.70 -18.70
N GLY A 208 25.68 -11.88 -19.33
CA GLY A 208 24.98 -12.07 -20.61
C GLY A 208 23.46 -11.88 -20.53
N ARG A 209 22.88 -11.87 -19.33
CA ARG A 209 21.45 -11.59 -19.11
C ARG A 209 21.14 -10.09 -18.96
N LEU A 210 22.15 -9.23 -19.11
CA LEU A 210 21.97 -7.77 -19.15
C LEU A 210 21.18 -7.20 -17.96
N GLY A 211 21.26 -7.86 -16.79
CA GLY A 211 20.53 -7.50 -15.58
C GLY A 211 19.07 -7.97 -15.52
N ALA A 212 18.57 -8.69 -16.53
CA ALA A 212 17.21 -9.23 -16.50
C ALA A 212 17.01 -10.23 -15.36
N ASP A 213 18.06 -10.92 -14.93
CA ASP A 213 18.03 -11.92 -13.87
C ASP A 213 18.14 -11.35 -12.44
N ALA A 214 18.30 -10.04 -12.29
CA ALA A 214 18.26 -9.38 -10.99
C ALA A 214 16.77 -9.14 -10.56
N ILE A 215 16.11 -10.18 -10.02
CA ILE A 215 14.70 -10.14 -9.59
C ILE A 215 14.52 -10.16 -8.07
N GLY A 216 15.60 -10.02 -7.30
CA GLY A 216 15.63 -9.89 -5.85
C GLY A 216 16.60 -8.82 -5.38
N GLY A 217 16.38 -8.24 -4.20
CA GLY A 217 17.27 -7.25 -3.59
C GLY A 217 18.49 -7.86 -2.89
N GLY A 218 18.46 -9.15 -2.57
CA GLY A 218 19.52 -9.86 -1.87
C GLY A 218 19.69 -9.53 -0.39
N ALA A 219 18.95 -8.55 0.13
CA ALA A 219 18.98 -8.10 1.52
C ALA A 219 17.63 -8.33 2.21
N TYR A 220 17.64 -8.55 3.51
CA TYR A 220 16.42 -8.43 4.29
C TYR A 220 16.02 -6.96 4.36
N VAL A 221 14.71 -6.69 4.18
CA VAL A 221 14.13 -5.36 4.27
C VAL A 221 13.17 -5.32 5.45
N PHE A 222 13.42 -4.45 6.41
CA PHE A 222 12.53 -4.23 7.54
C PHE A 222 11.84 -2.89 7.36
N THR A 223 10.51 -2.91 7.34
CA THR A 223 9.70 -1.70 7.13
C THR A 223 8.82 -1.45 8.34
N THR A 224 8.78 -0.21 8.78
CA THR A 224 7.81 0.27 9.77
C THR A 224 7.14 1.53 9.28
N GLY A 225 5.93 1.79 9.74
CA GLY A 225 5.24 3.00 9.30
C GLY A 225 3.79 3.07 9.73
N LEU A 226 3.08 3.99 9.12
CA LEU A 226 1.69 4.31 9.42
C LEU A 226 0.85 4.30 8.15
N ASN A 227 -0.35 3.74 8.27
CA ASN A 227 -1.44 3.87 7.31
C ASN A 227 -2.53 4.76 7.89
N LEU A 228 -3.08 5.63 7.08
CA LEU A 228 -4.18 6.52 7.40
C LEU A 228 -5.31 6.29 6.39
N SER A 229 -6.56 6.27 6.87
CA SER A 229 -7.75 6.23 6.01
C SER A 229 -8.83 7.13 6.60
N LYS A 230 -9.46 7.96 5.76
CA LYS A 230 -10.50 8.89 6.20
C LYS A 230 -11.59 9.04 5.15
N TYR A 231 -12.83 8.79 5.55
CA TYR A 231 -13.99 9.13 4.74
C TYR A 231 -14.39 10.59 4.98
N LEU A 232 -14.29 11.40 3.94
CA LEU A 232 -14.80 12.78 3.90
C LEU A 232 -15.74 12.89 2.70
N LYS A 233 -17.02 12.66 2.94
CA LYS A 233 -18.06 12.56 1.90
C LYS A 233 -17.92 13.63 0.82
N PRO A 234 -17.88 13.25 -0.46
CA PRO A 234 -18.02 11.90 -1.01
C PRO A 234 -16.70 11.15 -1.21
N PHE A 235 -15.57 11.70 -0.77
CA PHE A 235 -14.23 11.15 -1.00
C PHE A 235 -13.75 10.27 0.14
N ILE A 236 -12.97 9.24 -0.22
CA ILE A 236 -12.18 8.47 0.74
C ILE A 236 -10.72 8.78 0.48
N PHE A 237 -10.00 9.20 1.52
CA PHE A 237 -8.57 9.54 1.44
C PHE A 237 -7.74 8.49 2.15
N TYR A 238 -6.56 8.21 1.58
CA TYR A 238 -5.58 7.29 2.13
C TYR A 238 -4.21 7.93 2.14
N GLY A 239 -3.42 7.56 3.13
CA GLY A 239 -2.03 7.97 3.25
C GLY A 239 -1.18 6.89 3.88
N ASN A 240 0.00 6.64 3.32
CA ASN A 240 0.99 5.76 3.92
C ASN A 240 2.31 6.52 4.07
N PHE A 241 2.96 6.29 5.19
CA PHE A 241 4.32 6.74 5.44
C PHE A 241 5.13 5.55 5.96
N TYR A 242 6.14 5.12 5.19
CA TYR A 242 6.96 3.97 5.51
C TYR A 242 8.43 4.35 5.54
N TYR A 243 9.12 3.86 6.57
CA TYR A 243 10.57 3.84 6.64
C TYR A 243 11.06 2.39 6.55
N SER A 244 11.97 2.14 5.62
CA SER A 244 12.54 0.83 5.38
C SER A 244 14.05 0.87 5.52
N PHE A 245 14.60 -0.04 6.32
CA PHE A 245 16.04 -0.27 6.39
C PHE A 245 16.40 -1.66 5.88
N GLN A 246 17.59 -1.79 5.32
CA GLN A 246 18.05 -3.01 4.67
C GLN A 246 19.31 -3.53 5.36
N THR A 247 19.44 -4.85 5.42
CA THR A 247 20.70 -5.48 5.86
C THR A 247 21.77 -5.39 4.77
N ASP A 248 23.01 -5.61 5.13
CA ASP A 248 24.06 -5.83 4.14
C ASP A 248 23.78 -7.12 3.37
N CYS A 249 24.19 -7.17 2.12
CA CYS A 249 24.09 -8.34 1.28
C CYS A 249 25.37 -8.54 0.47
N THR A 250 25.57 -9.75 -0.02
CA THR A 250 26.74 -10.11 -0.84
C THR A 250 26.28 -10.34 -2.28
N THR A 251 26.97 -9.71 -3.22
CA THR A 251 26.85 -9.98 -4.65
C THR A 251 28.11 -10.64 -5.17
N ASP A 252 27.96 -11.54 -6.13
CA ASP A 252 29.08 -12.16 -6.82
C ASP A 252 29.35 -11.32 -8.10
N GLU A 253 30.57 -10.84 -8.23
CA GLU A 253 31.03 -10.01 -9.33
C GLU A 253 32.24 -10.65 -10.01
N VAL A 254 32.62 -10.16 -11.17
CA VAL A 254 33.80 -10.58 -11.91
C VAL A 254 34.71 -9.37 -12.08
N ASP A 255 36.01 -9.53 -11.77
CA ASP A 255 36.99 -8.48 -11.96
C ASP A 255 37.31 -8.25 -13.46
N GLU A 256 38.14 -7.24 -13.75
CA GLU A 256 38.57 -6.93 -15.11
C GLU A 256 39.30 -8.06 -15.83
N ASN A 257 39.82 -9.02 -15.06
CA ASN A 257 40.55 -10.21 -15.58
C ASN A 257 39.64 -11.46 -15.70
N GLY A 258 38.34 -11.33 -15.37
CA GLY A 258 37.40 -12.43 -15.39
C GLY A 258 37.39 -13.31 -14.13
N ASN A 259 38.09 -12.92 -13.05
CA ASN A 259 38.10 -13.68 -11.81
C ASN A 259 36.86 -13.35 -10.95
N PRO A 260 36.17 -14.38 -10.44
CA PRO A 260 35.04 -14.16 -9.56
C PRO A 260 35.49 -13.63 -8.19
N PHE A 261 34.80 -12.62 -7.70
CA PHE A 261 34.97 -12.11 -6.33
C PHE A 261 33.62 -11.74 -5.71
N GLN A 262 33.60 -11.68 -4.39
CA GLN A 262 32.40 -11.30 -3.66
C GLN A 262 32.53 -9.86 -3.18
N ARG A 263 31.49 -9.06 -3.46
CA ARG A 263 31.36 -7.71 -2.92
C ARG A 263 30.25 -7.67 -1.88
N VAL A 264 30.56 -7.10 -0.70
CA VAL A 264 29.55 -6.74 0.28
C VAL A 264 28.92 -5.43 -0.16
N ASN A 265 27.61 -5.46 -0.42
CA ASN A 265 26.82 -4.28 -0.70
C ASN A 265 26.13 -3.80 0.57
N HIS A 266 26.07 -2.49 0.70
CA HIS A 266 25.38 -1.78 1.78
C HIS A 266 24.17 -1.04 1.17
N PRO A 267 23.02 -1.70 0.95
CA PRO A 267 21.84 -1.05 0.41
C PRO A 267 21.41 0.08 1.33
N ARG A 268 20.87 1.15 0.75
CA ARG A 268 20.44 2.32 1.51
C ARG A 268 19.04 2.13 2.04
N ASP A 269 18.78 2.77 3.18
CA ASP A 269 17.44 2.90 3.72
C ASP A 269 16.60 3.80 2.82
N PHE A 270 15.30 3.59 2.79
CA PHE A 270 14.39 4.38 1.96
C PHE A 270 13.12 4.75 2.70
N VAL A 271 12.53 5.86 2.26
CA VAL A 271 11.23 6.34 2.71
C VAL A 271 10.25 6.21 1.56
N THR A 272 9.06 5.69 1.85
CA THR A 272 7.93 5.64 0.92
C THR A 272 6.79 6.48 1.47
N VAL A 273 6.23 7.34 0.61
CA VAL A 273 5.02 8.11 0.93
C VAL A 273 4.02 7.87 -0.18
N ASN A 274 2.85 7.33 0.16
CA ASN A 274 1.75 7.15 -0.77
C ASN A 274 0.56 7.98 -0.30
N LEU A 275 -0.12 8.60 -1.24
CA LEU A 275 -1.39 9.31 -1.03
C LEU A 275 -2.38 8.79 -2.05
N ALA A 276 -3.63 8.57 -1.66
CA ALA A 276 -4.66 8.20 -2.59
C ALA A 276 -5.99 8.86 -2.24
N ALA A 277 -6.81 9.03 -3.26
CA ALA A 277 -8.19 9.47 -3.12
C ALA A 277 -9.09 8.61 -3.99
N GLU A 278 -10.22 8.23 -3.44
CA GLU A 278 -11.29 7.52 -4.13
C GLU A 278 -12.54 8.37 -4.18
N TYR A 279 -13.25 8.29 -5.30
CA TYR A 279 -14.56 8.91 -5.51
C TYR A 279 -15.56 7.87 -5.99
N PRO A 280 -16.54 7.47 -5.18
CA PRO A 280 -17.61 6.56 -5.60
C PRO A 280 -18.52 7.25 -6.61
N ILE A 281 -18.40 6.88 -7.89
CA ILE A 281 -19.25 7.40 -8.97
C ILE A 281 -20.66 6.82 -8.84
N THR A 282 -20.73 5.52 -8.53
CA THR A 282 -21.96 4.77 -8.27
C THR A 282 -21.71 3.76 -7.15
N LYS A 283 -22.73 2.97 -6.77
CA LYS A 283 -22.54 1.85 -5.83
C LYS A 283 -21.58 0.75 -6.31
N LYS A 284 -21.23 0.75 -7.61
CA LYS A 284 -20.37 -0.28 -8.22
C LYS A 284 -19.08 0.27 -8.82
N TRP A 285 -19.01 1.54 -9.11
CA TRP A 285 -17.86 2.15 -9.78
C TRP A 285 -17.24 3.20 -8.89
N VAL A 286 -15.95 3.06 -8.67
CA VAL A 286 -15.14 3.99 -7.85
C VAL A 286 -14.00 4.50 -8.73
N ALA A 287 -13.90 5.79 -8.94
CA ALA A 287 -12.70 6.41 -9.51
C ALA A 287 -11.63 6.51 -8.44
N LEU A 288 -10.38 6.27 -8.80
CA LEU A 288 -9.26 6.37 -7.89
C LEU A 288 -8.09 7.11 -8.53
N VAL A 289 -7.33 7.80 -7.70
CA VAL A 289 -6.05 8.40 -8.06
C VAL A 289 -5.06 8.18 -6.93
N GLU A 290 -3.86 7.74 -7.27
CA GLU A 290 -2.78 7.53 -6.30
C GLU A 290 -1.54 8.31 -6.71
N LEU A 291 -0.86 8.88 -5.73
CA LEU A 291 0.45 9.49 -5.85
C LEU A 291 1.41 8.72 -4.97
N THR A 292 2.41 8.09 -5.56
CA THR A 292 3.40 7.30 -4.85
C THR A 292 4.77 7.94 -4.96
N SER A 293 5.52 7.97 -3.86
CA SER A 293 6.85 8.54 -3.82
C SER A 293 7.78 7.66 -3.02
N ILE A 294 8.94 7.32 -3.60
CA ILE A 294 10.02 6.61 -2.93
C ILE A 294 11.28 7.47 -2.95
N TRP A 295 11.98 7.53 -1.82
CA TRP A 295 13.21 8.26 -1.62
C TRP A 295 14.24 7.37 -0.96
N ASP A 296 15.31 7.08 -1.69
CA ASP A 296 16.49 6.40 -1.20
C ASP A 296 17.58 7.43 -0.93
N GLY A 297 17.84 7.75 0.32
CA GLY A 297 18.66 8.92 0.71
C GLY A 297 19.89 8.61 1.55
N GLY A 298 19.97 7.47 2.18
CA GLY A 298 21.05 7.11 3.08
C GLY A 298 20.56 6.37 4.32
N ARG A 299 21.48 5.79 5.07
CA ARG A 299 21.18 5.12 6.34
C ARG A 299 21.14 6.11 7.49
N LEU A 300 20.15 6.00 8.37
CA LEU A 300 20.08 6.72 9.65
C LEU A 300 21.28 6.39 10.57
N PHE A 301 21.89 5.23 10.44
CA PHE A 301 22.94 4.72 11.33
C PHE A 301 24.33 4.64 10.68
N GLY A 302 24.64 5.51 9.75
CA GLY A 302 26.02 5.88 9.44
C GLY A 302 26.79 5.08 8.40
N ALA A 303 26.36 3.93 7.93
CA ALA A 303 27.04 3.28 6.80
C ALA A 303 26.61 3.91 5.48
N LYS A 304 27.57 4.44 4.71
CA LYS A 304 27.29 4.91 3.34
C LYS A 304 27.07 3.69 2.46
N GLY A 305 25.86 3.55 1.88
CA GLY A 305 25.62 2.56 0.86
C GLY A 305 26.47 2.84 -0.39
N ASN A 306 26.84 1.81 -1.09
CA ASN A 306 27.53 1.89 -2.39
C ASN A 306 26.57 2.07 -3.58
N VAL A 307 25.25 1.99 -3.34
CA VAL A 307 24.19 2.28 -4.32
C VAL A 307 23.94 3.79 -4.34
N PRO A 308 23.88 4.43 -5.51
CA PRO A 308 23.61 5.88 -5.58
C PRO A 308 22.18 6.19 -5.13
N PRO A 309 21.96 7.33 -4.41
CA PRO A 309 20.64 7.69 -3.95
C PRO A 309 19.67 7.88 -5.11
N GLY A 310 18.48 7.34 -4.96
CA GLY A 310 17.39 7.37 -5.93
C GLY A 310 16.15 8.09 -5.42
N ALA A 311 15.27 8.45 -6.33
CA ALA A 311 13.92 8.91 -6.00
C ALA A 311 13.00 8.69 -7.19
N LEU A 312 11.73 8.44 -6.92
CA LEU A 312 10.70 8.35 -7.94
C LEU A 312 9.39 8.88 -7.39
N LEU A 313 8.74 9.73 -8.18
CA LEU A 313 7.36 10.16 -7.97
C LEU A 313 6.53 9.62 -9.12
N SER A 314 5.44 8.90 -8.80
CA SER A 314 4.55 8.30 -9.79
C SER A 314 3.10 8.68 -9.50
N LEU A 315 2.29 8.72 -10.57
CA LEU A 315 0.86 8.95 -10.54
C LEU A 315 0.13 7.74 -11.12
N LEU A 316 -0.91 7.29 -10.45
CA LEU A 316 -1.76 6.20 -10.89
C LEU A 316 -3.23 6.64 -10.92
N PRO A 317 -3.77 7.11 -12.05
CA PRO A 317 -5.20 7.16 -12.25
C PRO A 317 -5.75 5.74 -12.47
N GLY A 318 -6.94 5.47 -11.92
CA GLY A 318 -7.55 4.16 -12.03
C GLY A 318 -9.05 4.18 -11.78
N ILE A 319 -9.65 3.01 -11.91
CA ILE A 319 -11.06 2.77 -11.66
C ILE A 319 -11.24 1.38 -11.05
N GLU A 320 -12.10 1.27 -10.04
CA GLU A 320 -12.50 0.01 -9.43
C GLU A 320 -13.95 -0.30 -9.76
N TYR A 321 -14.23 -1.57 -10.03
CA TYR A 321 -15.58 -2.12 -10.23
C TYR A 321 -15.89 -3.13 -9.13
N MET A 322 -16.86 -2.80 -8.29
CA MET A 322 -17.42 -3.66 -7.25
C MET A 322 -18.42 -4.62 -7.88
N ALA A 323 -17.97 -5.81 -8.27
CA ALA A 323 -18.85 -6.82 -8.86
C ALA A 323 -19.85 -7.36 -7.84
N THR A 324 -19.34 -7.62 -6.59
CA THR A 324 -20.13 -8.01 -5.42
C THR A 324 -19.52 -7.35 -4.18
N GLU A 325 -20.15 -7.49 -3.02
CA GLU A 325 -19.60 -7.05 -1.73
C GLU A 325 -18.28 -7.76 -1.34
N LYS A 326 -17.98 -8.88 -2.00
CA LYS A 326 -16.80 -9.71 -1.73
C LYS A 326 -15.78 -9.72 -2.86
N PHE A 327 -16.11 -9.13 -4.01
CA PHE A 327 -15.26 -9.21 -5.19
C PHE A 327 -15.21 -7.90 -5.95
N SER A 328 -14.00 -7.40 -6.16
CA SER A 328 -13.74 -6.24 -7.00
C SER A 328 -12.64 -6.47 -8.04
N LEU A 329 -12.66 -5.62 -9.04
CA LEU A 329 -11.68 -5.50 -10.11
C LEU A 329 -11.25 -4.05 -10.19
N ALA A 330 -9.94 -3.78 -10.13
CA ALA A 330 -9.40 -2.44 -10.30
C ALA A 330 -8.41 -2.40 -11.46
N LEU A 331 -8.53 -1.37 -12.28
CA LEU A 331 -7.64 -1.08 -13.40
C LEU A 331 -7.01 0.29 -13.19
N GLY A 332 -5.71 0.40 -13.41
CA GLY A 332 -5.00 1.65 -13.36
C GLY A 332 -3.77 1.68 -14.25
N VAL A 333 -3.18 2.85 -14.41
CA VAL A 333 -1.91 3.01 -15.13
C VAL A 333 -0.97 3.81 -14.26
N ASN A 334 0.09 3.16 -13.75
CA ASN A 334 1.12 3.83 -12.97
C ASN A 334 2.14 4.49 -13.90
N ILE A 335 2.37 5.78 -13.75
CA ILE A 335 3.21 6.61 -14.62
C ILE A 335 4.29 7.27 -13.79
N GLY A 336 5.56 6.95 -14.06
CA GLY A 336 6.72 7.61 -13.46
C GLY A 336 6.85 9.05 -13.98
N LEU A 337 6.55 10.02 -13.12
CA LEU A 337 6.51 11.44 -13.49
C LEU A 337 7.86 12.13 -13.36
N TYR A 338 8.53 11.92 -12.24
CA TYR A 338 9.75 12.62 -11.88
C TYR A 338 10.64 11.75 -11.00
N GLY A 339 11.97 11.81 -11.19
CA GLY A 339 12.86 10.95 -10.42
C GLY A 339 14.33 11.28 -10.56
N LYS A 340 15.13 10.47 -9.85
CA LYS A 340 16.58 10.52 -9.84
C LYS A 340 17.11 9.09 -9.73
N ASN A 341 18.09 8.72 -10.58
CA ASN A 341 18.68 7.37 -10.61
C ASN A 341 17.60 6.27 -10.60
N ASN A 342 16.56 6.44 -11.40
CA ASN A 342 15.43 5.53 -11.45
C ASN A 342 14.82 5.49 -12.85
N ASN A 343 14.05 4.46 -13.16
CA ASN A 343 13.38 4.33 -14.44
C ASN A 343 12.07 5.13 -14.48
N ALA A 344 11.82 5.79 -15.62
CA ALA A 344 10.52 6.38 -15.91
C ALA A 344 9.67 5.32 -16.62
N ASN A 345 8.76 4.71 -15.88
CA ASN A 345 7.94 3.59 -16.36
C ASN A 345 6.51 4.06 -16.66
N ILE A 346 5.87 3.37 -17.60
CA ILE A 346 4.42 3.33 -17.75
C ILE A 346 4.01 1.88 -17.50
N THR A 347 3.13 1.66 -16.52
CA THR A 347 2.75 0.33 -16.06
C THR A 347 1.23 0.22 -15.95
N PRO A 348 0.50 -0.29 -16.96
CA PRO A 348 -0.87 -0.73 -16.77
C PRO A 348 -0.92 -1.84 -15.70
N ILE A 349 -1.90 -1.74 -14.81
CA ILE A 349 -2.09 -2.63 -13.66
C ILE A 349 -3.53 -3.09 -13.62
N LEU A 350 -3.72 -4.40 -13.43
CA LEU A 350 -4.98 -5.03 -13.07
C LEU A 350 -4.84 -5.58 -11.66
N SER A 351 -5.76 -5.27 -10.77
CA SER A 351 -5.86 -5.86 -9.43
C SER A 351 -7.24 -6.47 -9.25
N MET A 352 -7.31 -7.62 -8.62
CA MET A 352 -8.54 -8.27 -8.20
C MET A 352 -8.49 -8.46 -6.70
N VAL A 353 -9.62 -8.29 -6.02
CA VAL A 353 -9.74 -8.61 -4.58
C VAL A 353 -10.93 -9.52 -4.39
N TYR A 354 -10.71 -10.61 -3.65
CA TYR A 354 -11.77 -11.51 -3.21
C TYR A 354 -11.67 -11.74 -1.70
N ALA A 355 -12.73 -11.37 -0.97
CA ALA A 355 -12.86 -11.54 0.48
C ALA A 355 -13.78 -12.72 0.81
N PHE A 356 -13.32 -13.56 1.76
CA PHE A 356 -14.04 -14.78 2.17
C PHE A 356 -14.79 -14.60 3.49
#